data_0cabf453c5853b419f24eae18e646813
#
_entry.id   0cabf453c5853b419f24eae18e646813
#
_cell.length_a   1.000
_cell.length_b   1.000
_cell.length_c   1.000
_cell.angle_alpha   90.00
_cell.angle_beta   90.00
_cell.angle_gamma   90.00
#
_symmetry.space_group_name_H-M   'P 1'
#
loop_
_entity.id
_entity.type
_entity.pdbx_description
1 polymer ?
#
loop_
_entity_poly.entity_id
_entity_poly.type
_entity_poly.pdbx_seq_one_letter_code
_entity_poly.pdbx_strand_id
1 'polypeptide(L)'
;VHPRLLTVGIATLDHVYKVAEMPTRAEKYRAQHYTATTGGTAGNASIAIARLGAEVGLFASLGADAVGDQIVARLGEEGVDCSGVRRVEGRASPISAIVVDGIGERLVISYADPLLPRETDWLPERLPEGVDAVLGDTRWLEGTAHLFRLAREAGVPAILDADRDPSSAPEVLSLATHIAFSMQGLRDMTGHTDARRALEAYRPEVASWIAVTNGGEGLFYWAGDRVEHMPAFPVPVVDTLAAGDIWHGAFAVRVAEGADALVAARFASAAAALKCTRFGGRDGAPRREEVEAFLRERNAA
;
A
#
# COMPACT_ATOMS: atom_id res chain seq x y z
N VAL A 1 0.52 17.26 17.09
CA VAL A 1 0.51 15.85 17.51
C VAL A 1 0.73 15.04 16.24
N HIS A 2 1.73 14.16 16.23
CA HIS A 2 1.95 13.24 15.11
C HIS A 2 1.00 12.06 15.29
N PRO A 3 0.19 11.68 14.28
CA PRO A 3 -0.68 10.53 14.40
C PRO A 3 0.14 9.23 14.49
N ARG A 4 -0.40 8.24 15.18
CA ARG A 4 0.17 6.90 15.30
C ARG A 4 -0.69 5.90 14.54
N LEU A 5 -0.07 5.17 13.62
CA LEU A 5 -0.75 4.19 12.78
C LEU A 5 -0.18 2.79 12.99
N LEU A 6 -1.03 1.79 12.75
CA LEU A 6 -0.57 0.41 12.58
C LEU A 6 -0.81 -0.02 11.14
N THR A 7 0.16 -0.73 10.58
CA THR A 7 0.03 -1.42 9.30
C THR A 7 0.07 -2.93 9.52
N VAL A 8 -0.67 -3.66 8.70
CA VAL A 8 -0.72 -5.13 8.76
C VAL A 8 -0.76 -5.72 7.36
N GLY A 9 0.14 -6.66 7.08
CA GLY A 9 0.19 -7.30 5.77
C GLY A 9 1.58 -7.80 5.41
N ILE A 10 1.93 -7.70 4.12
CA ILE A 10 3.19 -8.23 3.59
C ILE A 10 4.31 -7.18 3.57
N ALA A 11 5.50 -7.62 3.97
CA ALA A 11 6.76 -6.93 3.70
C ALA A 11 7.69 -7.88 2.92
N THR A 12 8.42 -7.36 1.94
CA THR A 12 9.28 -8.15 1.03
C THR A 12 10.66 -7.52 0.90
N LEU A 13 11.61 -8.30 0.38
CA LEU A 13 12.83 -7.75 -0.20
C LEU A 13 12.70 -7.79 -1.73
N ASP A 14 12.70 -6.62 -2.35
CA ASP A 14 12.55 -6.47 -3.79
C ASP A 14 13.90 -6.27 -4.45
N HIS A 15 14.24 -7.12 -5.43
CA HIS A 15 15.40 -7.01 -6.31
C HIS A 15 14.94 -6.34 -7.61
N VAL A 16 15.25 -5.05 -7.78
CA VAL A 16 14.79 -4.23 -8.90
C VAL A 16 15.90 -4.13 -9.95
N TYR A 17 15.62 -4.60 -11.16
CA TYR A 17 16.52 -4.59 -12.31
C TYR A 17 15.98 -3.61 -13.35
N LYS A 18 16.75 -2.58 -13.71
CA LYS A 18 16.44 -1.72 -14.84
C LYS A 18 17.05 -2.28 -16.11
N VAL A 19 16.24 -2.48 -17.14
CA VAL A 19 16.65 -2.97 -18.46
C VAL A 19 16.31 -1.94 -19.54
N ALA A 20 16.88 -2.06 -20.72
CA ALA A 20 16.54 -1.19 -21.85
C ALA A 20 15.13 -1.51 -22.37
N GLU A 21 14.83 -2.79 -22.52
CA GLU A 21 13.57 -3.32 -23.04
C GLU A 21 13.11 -4.50 -22.19
N MET A 22 11.78 -4.68 -22.09
CA MET A 22 11.18 -5.77 -21.33
C MET A 22 11.60 -7.14 -21.91
N PRO A 23 12.04 -8.11 -21.07
CA PRO A 23 12.34 -9.46 -21.50
C PRO A 23 11.13 -10.15 -22.16
N THR A 24 11.29 -10.60 -23.41
CA THR A 24 10.23 -11.29 -24.17
C THR A 24 10.63 -12.69 -24.63
N ARG A 25 11.90 -13.09 -24.42
CA ARG A 25 12.45 -14.38 -24.86
C ARG A 25 13.23 -15.06 -23.74
N ALA A 26 13.44 -16.37 -23.89
CA ALA A 26 14.27 -17.15 -22.96
C ALA A 26 15.78 -16.99 -23.33
N GLU A 27 16.35 -15.85 -23.00
CA GLU A 27 17.76 -15.51 -23.28
C GLU A 27 18.38 -14.73 -22.10
N LYS A 28 19.66 -14.35 -22.21
CA LYS A 28 20.37 -13.58 -21.18
C LYS A 28 20.12 -12.09 -21.41
N TYR A 29 19.53 -11.43 -20.42
CA TYR A 29 19.38 -9.98 -20.38
C TYR A 29 20.39 -9.37 -19.42
N ARG A 30 20.92 -8.20 -19.75
CA ARG A 30 21.84 -7.44 -18.90
C ARG A 30 21.11 -6.22 -18.35
N ALA A 31 21.02 -6.14 -17.04
CA ALA A 31 20.50 -4.95 -16.39
C ALA A 31 21.46 -3.76 -16.53
N GLN A 32 20.91 -2.57 -16.76
CA GLN A 32 21.61 -1.28 -16.79
C GLN A 32 21.83 -0.77 -15.35
N HIS A 33 20.90 -1.09 -14.44
CA HIS A 33 20.95 -0.72 -13.05
C HIS A 33 20.30 -1.81 -12.19
N TYR A 34 20.78 -1.92 -10.94
CA TYR A 34 20.22 -2.83 -9.95
C TYR A 34 20.16 -2.15 -8.59
N THR A 35 19.09 -2.39 -7.86
CA THR A 35 18.98 -2.04 -6.46
C THR A 35 18.20 -3.12 -5.70
N ALA A 36 18.51 -3.32 -4.43
CA ALA A 36 17.70 -4.10 -3.52
C ALA A 36 17.03 -3.13 -2.53
N THR A 37 15.73 -3.21 -2.41
CA THR A 37 14.94 -2.34 -1.52
C THR A 37 13.90 -3.16 -0.78
N THR A 38 13.36 -2.67 0.33
CA THR A 38 12.17 -3.27 0.91
C THR A 38 10.97 -2.96 0.05
N GLY A 39 10.04 -3.90 0.01
CA GLY A 39 8.79 -3.83 -0.73
C GLY A 39 7.65 -4.44 0.08
N GLY A 40 6.63 -4.89 -0.64
CA GLY A 40 5.39 -5.37 -0.06
C GLY A 40 4.45 -4.23 0.30
N THR A 41 3.16 -4.48 0.13
CA THR A 41 2.12 -3.47 0.23
C THR A 41 2.15 -2.76 1.59
N ALA A 42 2.10 -3.53 2.69
CA ALA A 42 2.18 -2.95 4.04
C ALA A 42 3.55 -2.35 4.36
N GLY A 43 4.65 -2.96 3.88
CA GLY A 43 6.01 -2.45 4.08
C GLY A 43 6.21 -1.07 3.42
N ASN A 44 5.83 -0.93 2.16
CA ASN A 44 5.92 0.33 1.42
C ASN A 44 5.01 1.42 2.01
N ALA A 45 3.77 1.05 2.39
CA ALA A 45 2.85 1.97 3.04
C ALA A 45 3.40 2.47 4.38
N SER A 46 4.03 1.59 5.18
CA SER A 46 4.67 1.97 6.46
C SER A 46 5.75 3.03 6.26
N ILE A 47 6.59 2.87 5.23
CA ILE A 47 7.63 3.85 4.91
C ILE A 47 7.02 5.18 4.48
N ALA A 48 5.95 5.16 3.66
CA ALA A 48 5.24 6.37 3.28
C ALA A 48 4.69 7.10 4.52
N ILE A 49 4.08 6.36 5.45
CA ILE A 49 3.55 6.90 6.72
C ILE A 49 4.66 7.56 7.53
N ALA A 50 5.80 6.88 7.74
CA ALA A 50 6.93 7.41 8.48
C ALA A 50 7.52 8.66 7.83
N ARG A 51 7.73 8.68 6.52
CA ARG A 51 8.25 9.84 5.76
C ARG A 51 7.30 11.04 5.78
N LEU A 52 6.01 10.79 5.94
CA LEU A 52 5.00 11.84 6.10
C LEU A 52 4.87 12.34 7.54
N GLY A 53 5.75 11.88 8.45
CA GLY A 53 5.88 12.39 9.81
C GLY A 53 4.93 11.78 10.82
N ALA A 54 4.33 10.64 10.54
CA ALA A 54 3.52 9.87 11.49
C ALA A 54 4.35 8.76 12.14
N GLU A 55 3.98 8.33 13.35
CA GLU A 55 4.49 7.12 13.96
C GLU A 55 3.81 5.90 13.33
N VAL A 56 4.57 4.83 13.07
CA VAL A 56 4.01 3.63 12.45
C VAL A 56 4.63 2.35 13.00
N GLY A 57 3.77 1.38 13.36
CA GLY A 57 4.13 0.01 13.70
C GLY A 57 3.65 -0.97 12.64
N LEU A 58 4.50 -1.93 12.25
CA LEU A 58 4.18 -2.96 11.26
C LEU A 58 3.95 -4.31 11.91
N PHE A 59 2.83 -4.96 11.57
CA PHE A 59 2.56 -6.37 11.82
C PHE A 59 2.70 -7.18 10.54
N ALA A 60 3.67 -8.09 10.51
CA ALA A 60 3.94 -8.97 9.37
C ALA A 60 4.59 -10.27 9.84
N SER A 61 4.58 -11.31 9.00
CA SER A 61 5.33 -12.54 9.23
C SER A 61 6.48 -12.65 8.24
N LEU A 62 7.69 -12.87 8.76
CA LEU A 62 8.92 -13.09 7.98
C LEU A 62 9.62 -14.37 8.44
N GLY A 63 10.42 -14.96 7.59
CA GLY A 63 11.36 -16.00 7.99
C GLY A 63 12.40 -15.47 8.96
N ALA A 64 12.88 -16.34 9.86
CA ALA A 64 14.08 -16.06 10.68
C ALA A 64 15.35 -16.30 9.83
N ASP A 65 15.48 -15.59 8.72
CA ASP A 65 16.54 -15.69 7.73
C ASP A 65 17.20 -14.33 7.46
N ALA A 66 18.31 -14.34 6.72
CA ALA A 66 19.05 -13.13 6.39
C ALA A 66 18.26 -12.12 5.55
N VAL A 67 17.25 -12.58 4.79
CA VAL A 67 16.34 -11.71 4.02
C VAL A 67 15.43 -10.96 4.98
N GLY A 68 14.85 -11.66 5.95
CA GLY A 68 14.01 -11.04 6.98
C GLY A 68 14.79 -10.05 7.84
N ASP A 69 16.08 -10.33 8.16
CA ASP A 69 16.96 -9.39 8.86
C ASP A 69 17.14 -8.09 8.05
N GLN A 70 17.38 -8.21 6.74
CA GLN A 70 17.49 -7.05 5.86
C GLN A 70 16.21 -6.24 5.76
N ILE A 71 15.04 -6.91 5.69
CA ILE A 71 13.74 -6.23 5.64
C ILE A 71 13.53 -5.41 6.92
N VAL A 72 13.70 -6.03 8.09
CA VAL A 72 13.51 -5.36 9.39
C VAL A 72 14.50 -4.20 9.57
N ALA A 73 15.79 -4.41 9.25
CA ALA A 73 16.79 -3.36 9.36
C ALA A 73 16.45 -2.13 8.49
N ARG A 74 16.11 -2.35 7.22
CA ARG A 74 15.77 -1.25 6.29
C ARG A 74 14.46 -0.52 6.63
N LEU A 75 13.46 -1.24 7.16
CA LEU A 75 12.24 -0.61 7.66
C LEU A 75 12.53 0.24 8.90
N GLY A 76 13.38 -0.27 9.83
CA GLY A 76 13.80 0.48 11.00
C GLY A 76 14.61 1.73 10.66
N GLU A 77 15.48 1.70 9.64
CA GLU A 77 16.21 2.88 9.13
C GLU A 77 15.26 3.99 8.65
N GLU A 78 14.06 3.63 8.18
CA GLU A 78 13.02 4.58 7.78
C GLU A 78 12.10 5.01 8.94
N GLY A 79 12.35 4.52 10.15
CA GLY A 79 11.56 4.87 11.34
C GLY A 79 10.31 4.03 11.56
N VAL A 80 10.19 2.87 10.90
CA VAL A 80 9.08 1.92 11.13
C VAL A 80 9.38 1.07 12.36
N ASP A 81 8.46 1.02 13.32
CA ASP A 81 8.53 0.08 14.44
C ASP A 81 8.20 -1.34 13.96
N CYS A 82 9.22 -2.19 13.95
CA CYS A 82 9.12 -3.59 13.54
C CYS A 82 8.94 -4.56 14.73
N SER A 83 8.64 -4.07 15.93
CA SER A 83 8.43 -4.94 17.11
C SER A 83 7.24 -5.91 16.93
N GLY A 84 6.28 -5.56 16.08
CA GLY A 84 5.17 -6.39 15.64
C GLY A 84 5.49 -7.36 14.49
N VAL A 85 6.76 -7.51 14.07
CA VAL A 85 7.12 -8.44 13.01
C VAL A 85 7.51 -9.79 13.59
N ARG A 86 6.70 -10.83 13.31
CA ARG A 86 6.99 -12.21 13.70
C ARG A 86 8.10 -12.79 12.84
N ARG A 87 9.12 -13.36 13.50
CA ARG A 87 10.20 -14.10 12.85
C ARG A 87 9.98 -15.60 13.02
N VAL A 88 9.94 -16.35 11.92
CA VAL A 88 9.54 -17.76 11.91
C VAL A 88 10.71 -18.64 11.49
N GLU A 89 11.18 -19.49 12.42
CA GLU A 89 12.28 -20.43 12.17
C GLU A 89 11.96 -21.43 11.06
N GLY A 90 12.94 -21.69 10.20
CA GLY A 90 12.83 -22.65 9.10
C GLY A 90 11.88 -22.21 7.97
N ARG A 91 11.48 -20.95 7.92
CA ARG A 91 10.67 -20.35 6.84
C ARG A 91 11.48 -19.33 6.07
N ALA A 92 11.10 -19.12 4.80
CA ALA A 92 11.71 -18.11 3.97
C ALA A 92 10.92 -16.79 4.00
N SER A 93 11.65 -15.68 4.09
CA SER A 93 11.05 -14.35 3.95
C SER A 93 10.61 -14.09 2.51
N PRO A 94 9.53 -13.31 2.29
CA PRO A 94 9.06 -12.97 0.95
C PRO A 94 10.09 -12.14 0.16
N ILE A 95 10.22 -12.46 -1.13
CA ILE A 95 11.10 -11.74 -2.07
C ILE A 95 10.38 -11.46 -3.38
N SER A 96 10.83 -10.43 -4.10
CA SER A 96 10.40 -10.19 -5.49
C SER A 96 11.60 -9.91 -6.39
N ALA A 97 11.55 -10.41 -7.62
CA ALA A 97 12.37 -9.95 -8.72
C ALA A 97 11.52 -9.02 -9.60
N ILE A 98 11.94 -7.78 -9.74
CA ILE A 98 11.21 -6.75 -10.46
C ILE A 98 12.07 -6.27 -11.62
N VAL A 99 11.55 -6.37 -12.84
CA VAL A 99 12.18 -5.84 -14.03
C VAL A 99 11.43 -4.58 -14.45
N VAL A 100 12.14 -3.47 -14.61
CA VAL A 100 11.60 -2.19 -15.07
C VAL A 100 12.30 -1.82 -16.37
N ASP A 101 11.55 -1.54 -17.44
CA ASP A 101 12.10 -1.16 -18.73
C ASP A 101 12.31 0.35 -18.89
N GLY A 102 12.75 0.74 -20.11
CA GLY A 102 13.06 2.14 -20.43
C GLY A 102 11.86 3.09 -20.44
N ILE A 103 10.63 2.56 -20.58
CA ILE A 103 9.38 3.33 -20.57
C ILE A 103 8.62 3.26 -19.24
N GLY A 104 9.20 2.55 -18.24
CA GLY A 104 8.62 2.45 -16.89
C GLY A 104 7.62 1.31 -16.72
N GLU A 105 7.45 0.42 -17.72
CA GLU A 105 6.67 -0.81 -17.57
C GLU A 105 7.40 -1.78 -16.63
N ARG A 106 6.64 -2.61 -15.91
CA ARG A 106 7.20 -3.53 -14.93
C ARG A 106 6.68 -4.95 -15.04
N LEU A 107 7.58 -5.89 -14.85
CA LEU A 107 7.29 -7.30 -14.64
C LEU A 107 7.69 -7.65 -13.19
N VAL A 108 6.79 -8.24 -12.43
CA VAL A 108 7.03 -8.62 -11.03
C VAL A 108 6.90 -10.12 -10.89
N ILE A 109 7.96 -10.77 -10.40
CA ILE A 109 7.97 -12.18 -10.02
C ILE A 109 8.16 -12.22 -8.52
N SER A 110 7.13 -12.60 -7.77
CA SER A 110 7.16 -12.65 -6.30
C SER A 110 7.10 -14.07 -5.79
N TYR A 111 7.82 -14.32 -4.69
CA TYR A 111 7.75 -15.54 -3.91
C TYR A 111 7.44 -15.20 -2.45
N ALA A 112 6.44 -15.87 -1.89
CA ALA A 112 6.18 -15.89 -0.46
C ALA A 112 6.08 -17.37 -0.05
N ASP A 113 6.75 -17.74 1.03
CA ASP A 113 6.70 -19.11 1.55
C ASP A 113 5.24 -19.46 1.92
N PRO A 114 4.59 -20.45 1.26
CA PRO A 114 3.20 -20.79 1.53
C PRO A 114 2.98 -21.38 2.93
N LEU A 115 4.06 -21.72 3.63
CA LEU A 115 4.06 -22.26 4.99
C LEU A 115 4.39 -21.21 6.05
N LEU A 116 4.51 -19.92 5.69
CA LEU A 116 4.50 -18.86 6.68
C LEU A 116 3.15 -18.87 7.42
N PRO A 117 3.17 -18.90 8.76
CA PRO A 117 1.95 -18.96 9.55
C PRO A 117 1.01 -17.79 9.28
N ARG A 118 -0.29 -18.10 9.17
CA ARG A 118 -1.36 -17.11 8.98
C ARG A 118 -2.18 -16.87 10.26
N GLU A 119 -1.88 -17.64 11.31
CA GLU A 119 -2.51 -17.54 12.62
C GLU A 119 -2.27 -16.16 13.24
N THR A 120 -3.23 -15.70 14.03
CA THR A 120 -3.26 -14.37 14.62
C THR A 120 -3.11 -14.36 16.15
N ASP A 121 -2.86 -15.52 16.75
CA ASP A 121 -2.76 -15.74 18.20
C ASP A 121 -1.64 -14.94 18.90
N TRP A 122 -0.67 -14.46 18.13
CA TRP A 122 0.45 -13.65 18.60
C TRP A 122 0.21 -12.13 18.42
N LEU A 123 -0.86 -11.75 17.72
CA LEU A 123 -1.25 -10.34 17.58
C LEU A 123 -1.82 -9.81 18.91
N PRO A 124 -1.82 -8.50 19.14
CA PRO A 124 -2.34 -7.93 20.37
C PRO A 124 -3.84 -8.25 20.54
N GLU A 125 -4.27 -8.47 21.78
CA GLU A 125 -5.70 -8.67 22.13
C GLU A 125 -6.50 -7.36 22.14
N ARG A 126 -5.82 -6.22 22.21
CA ARG A 126 -6.41 -4.87 22.20
C ARG A 126 -5.54 -3.95 21.35
N LEU A 127 -6.18 -2.98 20.74
CA LEU A 127 -5.43 -1.95 20.02
C LEU A 127 -4.54 -1.17 21.02
N PRO A 128 -3.23 -0.99 20.74
CA PRO A 128 -2.35 -0.17 21.57
C PRO A 128 -2.90 1.25 21.76
N GLU A 129 -2.70 1.83 22.93
CA GLU A 129 -3.13 3.21 23.20
C GLU A 129 -2.50 4.22 22.25
N GLY A 130 -3.28 5.23 21.86
CA GLY A 130 -2.83 6.31 21.00
C GLY A 130 -2.73 5.92 19.51
N VAL A 131 -3.24 4.76 19.10
CA VAL A 131 -3.37 4.43 17.67
C VAL A 131 -4.58 5.18 17.10
N ASP A 132 -4.34 5.95 16.03
CA ASP A 132 -5.33 6.80 15.37
C ASP A 132 -5.94 6.16 14.13
N ALA A 133 -5.29 5.17 13.51
CA ALA A 133 -5.82 4.40 12.38
C ALA A 133 -5.06 3.08 12.18
N VAL A 134 -5.72 2.13 11.50
CA VAL A 134 -5.13 0.86 11.04
C VAL A 134 -5.23 0.78 9.52
N LEU A 135 -4.12 0.45 8.85
CA LEU A 135 -4.06 0.16 7.42
C LEU A 135 -3.70 -1.31 7.21
N GLY A 136 -4.58 -2.05 6.53
CA GLY A 136 -4.35 -3.46 6.21
C GLY A 136 -4.32 -3.71 4.71
N ASP A 137 -3.59 -4.75 4.30
CA ASP A 137 -3.58 -5.21 2.91
C ASP A 137 -4.31 -6.55 2.72
N THR A 138 -4.43 -6.99 1.48
CA THR A 138 -5.09 -8.26 1.11
C THR A 138 -4.15 -9.46 1.08
N ARG A 139 -2.89 -9.29 1.49
CA ARG A 139 -1.90 -10.39 1.46
C ARG A 139 -1.96 -11.26 2.70
N TRP A 140 -2.41 -10.70 3.81
CA TRP A 140 -2.64 -11.42 5.07
C TRP A 140 -4.01 -11.03 5.66
N LEU A 141 -5.06 -11.58 5.03
CA LEU A 141 -6.45 -11.24 5.36
C LEU A 141 -6.84 -11.57 6.80
N GLU A 142 -6.30 -12.63 7.40
CA GLU A 142 -6.56 -13.02 8.78
C GLU A 142 -6.00 -11.97 9.77
N GLY A 143 -4.78 -11.51 9.55
CA GLY A 143 -4.16 -10.43 10.33
C GLY A 143 -4.90 -9.11 10.16
N THR A 144 -5.29 -8.78 8.92
CA THR A 144 -6.07 -7.59 8.61
C THR A 144 -7.43 -7.62 9.31
N ALA A 145 -8.16 -8.76 9.24
CA ALA A 145 -9.44 -8.91 9.94
C ALA A 145 -9.29 -8.76 11.46
N HIS A 146 -8.24 -9.35 12.04
CA HIS A 146 -7.97 -9.25 13.47
C HIS A 146 -7.78 -7.79 13.90
N LEU A 147 -6.86 -7.05 13.28
CA LEU A 147 -6.61 -5.65 13.65
C LEU A 147 -7.78 -4.72 13.30
N PHE A 148 -8.55 -5.01 12.26
CA PHE A 148 -9.76 -4.24 11.94
C PHE A 148 -10.89 -4.43 12.96
N ARG A 149 -11.02 -5.63 13.58
CA ARG A 149 -11.93 -5.81 14.72
C ARG A 149 -11.51 -4.94 15.90
N LEU A 150 -10.22 -4.92 16.23
CA LEU A 150 -9.71 -4.07 17.30
C LEU A 150 -9.88 -2.57 17.00
N ALA A 151 -9.66 -2.16 15.74
CA ALA A 151 -9.90 -0.78 15.31
C ALA A 151 -11.37 -0.38 15.48
N ARG A 152 -12.31 -1.26 15.08
CA ARG A 152 -13.75 -1.04 15.27
C ARG A 152 -14.13 -0.93 16.75
N GLU A 153 -13.59 -1.80 17.62
CA GLU A 153 -13.81 -1.75 19.05
C GLU A 153 -13.29 -0.45 19.70
N ALA A 154 -12.15 0.05 19.18
CA ALA A 154 -11.55 1.31 19.63
C ALA A 154 -12.19 2.56 18.99
N GLY A 155 -13.03 2.39 17.97
CA GLY A 155 -13.66 3.50 17.24
C GLY A 155 -12.71 4.28 16.35
N VAL A 156 -11.61 3.66 15.89
CA VAL A 156 -10.63 4.28 14.99
C VAL A 156 -10.79 3.79 13.55
N PRO A 157 -10.40 4.57 12.53
CA PRO A 157 -10.48 4.17 11.14
C PRO A 157 -9.70 2.89 10.82
N ALA A 158 -10.35 2.01 10.03
CA ALA A 158 -9.76 0.82 9.42
C ALA A 158 -9.74 1.02 7.89
N ILE A 159 -8.56 1.10 7.30
CA ILE A 159 -8.34 1.40 5.88
C ILE A 159 -7.84 0.13 5.19
N LEU A 160 -8.52 -0.30 4.12
CA LEU A 160 -8.12 -1.47 3.33
C LEU A 160 -7.43 -1.04 2.03
N ASP A 161 -6.19 -1.49 1.85
CA ASP A 161 -5.53 -1.54 0.55
C ASP A 161 -5.95 -2.82 -0.16
N ALA A 162 -6.95 -2.70 -1.04
CA ALA A 162 -7.51 -3.81 -1.80
C ALA A 162 -6.78 -3.98 -3.16
N ASP A 163 -5.47 -4.32 -3.10
CA ASP A 163 -4.64 -4.55 -4.28
C ASP A 163 -4.96 -5.87 -5.00
N ARG A 164 -5.61 -6.80 -4.32
CA ARG A 164 -6.19 -8.05 -4.86
C ARG A 164 -7.64 -8.19 -4.43
N ASP A 165 -8.34 -9.11 -5.09
CA ASP A 165 -9.72 -9.46 -4.74
C ASP A 165 -9.82 -9.95 -3.27
N PRO A 166 -10.52 -9.22 -2.38
CA PRO A 166 -10.73 -9.60 -0.98
C PRO A 166 -11.99 -10.43 -0.75
N SER A 167 -12.69 -10.89 -1.79
CA SER A 167 -13.99 -11.59 -1.66
C SER A 167 -13.93 -12.89 -0.86
N SER A 168 -12.73 -13.49 -0.73
CA SER A 168 -12.50 -14.67 0.15
C SER A 168 -12.58 -14.33 1.64
N ALA A 169 -12.56 -13.05 2.03
CA ALA A 169 -12.65 -12.58 3.42
C ALA A 169 -13.67 -11.44 3.54
N PRO A 170 -14.97 -11.70 3.40
CA PRO A 170 -16.02 -10.68 3.46
C PRO A 170 -16.05 -9.93 4.79
N GLU A 171 -15.53 -10.52 5.86
CA GLU A 171 -15.38 -9.86 7.15
C GLU A 171 -14.46 -8.63 7.05
N VAL A 172 -13.33 -8.69 6.32
CA VAL A 172 -12.41 -7.56 6.14
C VAL A 172 -13.15 -6.39 5.49
N LEU A 173 -13.94 -6.66 4.45
CA LEU A 173 -14.74 -5.64 3.78
C LEU A 173 -15.79 -5.01 4.71
N SER A 174 -16.42 -5.81 5.58
CA SER A 174 -17.45 -5.33 6.53
C SER A 174 -16.87 -4.54 7.70
N LEU A 175 -15.61 -4.75 8.04
CA LEU A 175 -14.90 -4.06 9.12
C LEU A 175 -14.23 -2.76 8.67
N ALA A 176 -13.89 -2.66 7.40
CA ALA A 176 -13.21 -1.49 6.86
C ALA A 176 -14.11 -0.25 6.86
N THR A 177 -13.59 0.88 7.32
CA THR A 177 -14.25 2.20 7.21
C THR A 177 -13.94 2.88 5.87
N HIS A 178 -12.79 2.54 5.28
CA HIS A 178 -12.32 3.03 3.98
C HIS A 178 -11.77 1.87 3.18
N ILE A 179 -12.21 1.73 1.93
CA ILE A 179 -11.73 0.71 1.01
C ILE A 179 -11.24 1.40 -0.26
N ALA A 180 -9.96 1.26 -0.55
CA ALA A 180 -9.43 1.72 -1.81
C ALA A 180 -8.87 0.53 -2.60
N PHE A 181 -9.51 0.23 -3.72
CA PHE A 181 -9.09 -0.81 -4.63
C PHE A 181 -7.99 -0.31 -5.57
N SER A 182 -7.08 -1.21 -5.95
CA SER A 182 -6.41 -1.06 -7.23
C SER A 182 -7.37 -1.43 -8.36
N MET A 183 -7.15 -0.89 -9.57
CA MET A 183 -7.95 -1.31 -10.73
C MET A 183 -7.84 -2.81 -10.99
N GLN A 184 -6.69 -3.43 -10.71
CA GLN A 184 -6.53 -4.87 -10.84
C GLN A 184 -7.40 -5.62 -9.82
N GLY A 185 -7.34 -5.29 -8.54
CA GLY A 185 -8.12 -5.95 -7.49
C GLY A 185 -9.63 -5.85 -7.73
N LEU A 186 -10.10 -4.67 -8.13
CA LEU A 186 -11.52 -4.47 -8.41
C LEU A 186 -11.97 -5.18 -9.70
N ARG A 187 -11.13 -5.21 -10.74
CA ARG A 187 -11.40 -5.98 -11.96
C ARG A 187 -11.48 -7.48 -11.67
N ASP A 188 -10.55 -8.01 -10.89
CA ASP A 188 -10.51 -9.44 -10.56
C ASP A 188 -11.76 -9.84 -9.76
N MET A 189 -12.31 -8.93 -8.96
CA MET A 189 -13.54 -9.11 -8.18
C MET A 189 -14.83 -8.96 -9.02
N THR A 190 -14.88 -7.99 -9.95
CA THR A 190 -16.10 -7.62 -10.67
C THR A 190 -16.16 -8.05 -12.12
N GLY A 191 -15.02 -8.41 -12.73
CA GLY A 191 -14.89 -8.74 -14.15
C GLY A 191 -14.89 -7.51 -15.09
N HIS A 192 -15.04 -6.28 -14.56
CA HIS A 192 -15.06 -5.07 -15.38
C HIS A 192 -13.67 -4.42 -15.50
N THR A 193 -13.32 -3.95 -16.71
CA THR A 193 -12.05 -3.27 -17.00
C THR A 193 -12.16 -1.73 -16.96
N ASP A 194 -13.36 -1.19 -17.03
CA ASP A 194 -13.64 0.23 -16.85
C ASP A 194 -13.82 0.55 -15.37
N ALA A 195 -13.08 1.51 -14.84
CA ALA A 195 -13.04 1.82 -13.41
C ALA A 195 -14.41 2.26 -12.84
N ARG A 196 -15.16 3.05 -13.61
CA ARG A 196 -16.50 3.50 -13.20
C ARG A 196 -17.46 2.32 -13.12
N ARG A 197 -17.52 1.50 -14.18
CA ARG A 197 -18.39 0.31 -14.23
C ARG A 197 -18.01 -0.73 -13.18
N ALA A 198 -16.71 -0.94 -12.96
CA ALA A 198 -16.24 -1.85 -11.92
C ALA A 198 -16.70 -1.37 -10.53
N LEU A 199 -16.58 -0.08 -10.25
CA LEU A 199 -17.01 0.49 -8.97
C LEU A 199 -18.54 0.48 -8.83
N GLU A 200 -19.29 0.73 -9.90
CA GLU A 200 -20.76 0.63 -9.93
C GLU A 200 -21.26 -0.80 -9.71
N ALA A 201 -20.50 -1.80 -10.17
CA ALA A 201 -20.81 -3.22 -9.95
C ALA A 201 -20.51 -3.66 -8.49
N TYR A 202 -19.69 -2.90 -7.74
CA TYR A 202 -19.38 -3.15 -6.35
C TYR A 202 -19.98 -2.06 -5.44
N ARG A 203 -21.11 -2.36 -4.80
CA ARG A 203 -21.69 -1.52 -3.78
C ARG A 203 -21.87 -2.33 -2.49
N PRO A 204 -20.98 -2.15 -1.50
CA PRO A 204 -21.10 -2.88 -0.26
C PRO A 204 -22.35 -2.44 0.53
N GLU A 205 -22.84 -3.36 1.36
CA GLU A 205 -23.97 -3.11 2.26
C GLU A 205 -23.60 -2.23 3.47
N VAL A 206 -22.29 -1.96 3.66
CA VAL A 206 -21.76 -1.20 4.81
C VAL A 206 -21.44 0.24 4.44
N ALA A 207 -21.55 1.13 5.42
CA ALA A 207 -21.27 2.56 5.28
C ALA A 207 -19.76 2.87 5.25
N SER A 208 -19.05 2.31 4.27
CA SER A 208 -17.62 2.58 4.05
C SER A 208 -17.44 3.60 2.93
N TRP A 209 -16.39 4.41 3.03
CA TRP A 209 -15.92 5.17 1.88
C TRP A 209 -15.20 4.25 0.90
N ILE A 210 -15.54 4.31 -0.38
CA ILE A 210 -15.03 3.35 -1.38
C ILE A 210 -14.53 4.08 -2.60
N ALA A 211 -13.34 3.66 -3.05
CA ALA A 211 -12.70 4.19 -4.24
C ALA A 211 -11.90 3.13 -4.99
N VAL A 212 -11.53 3.44 -6.24
CA VAL A 212 -10.55 2.69 -7.03
C VAL A 212 -9.51 3.64 -7.61
N THR A 213 -8.24 3.32 -7.40
CA THR A 213 -7.11 4.00 -8.04
C THR A 213 -6.86 3.41 -9.43
N ASN A 214 -6.76 4.28 -10.47
CA ASN A 214 -6.55 3.87 -11.86
C ASN A 214 -5.36 4.60 -12.51
N GLY A 215 -4.23 4.59 -11.84
CA GLY A 215 -2.97 5.16 -12.36
C GLY A 215 -3.12 6.58 -12.89
N GLY A 216 -2.73 6.80 -14.13
CA GLY A 216 -2.79 8.12 -14.77
C GLY A 216 -4.20 8.68 -15.01
N GLU A 217 -5.24 7.85 -14.92
CA GLU A 217 -6.63 8.32 -14.97
C GLU A 217 -7.08 8.91 -13.62
N GLY A 218 -6.42 8.55 -12.50
CA GLY A 218 -6.73 9.09 -11.18
C GLY A 218 -7.59 8.16 -10.34
N LEU A 219 -8.54 8.74 -9.61
CA LEU A 219 -9.37 8.06 -8.61
C LEU A 219 -10.84 8.15 -8.99
N PHE A 220 -11.54 7.03 -8.95
CA PHE A 220 -13.00 6.98 -8.99
C PHE A 220 -13.51 6.59 -7.61
N TYR A 221 -14.59 7.21 -7.13
CA TYR A 221 -15.10 6.99 -5.78
C TYR A 221 -16.62 7.16 -5.71
N TRP A 222 -17.24 6.50 -4.75
CA TRP A 222 -18.66 6.71 -4.45
C TRP A 222 -18.87 8.04 -3.70
N ALA A 223 -19.69 8.91 -4.28
CA ALA A 223 -20.18 10.15 -3.68
C ALA A 223 -21.71 10.04 -3.52
N GLY A 224 -22.16 9.55 -2.37
CA GLY A 224 -23.57 9.23 -2.16
C GLY A 224 -24.03 8.07 -3.03
N ASP A 225 -24.85 8.37 -4.05
CA ASP A 225 -25.47 7.38 -4.94
C ASP A 225 -24.83 7.30 -6.34
N ARG A 226 -23.77 8.05 -6.60
CA ARG A 226 -23.09 8.10 -7.89
C ARG A 226 -21.57 7.95 -7.76
N VAL A 227 -20.95 7.47 -8.83
CA VAL A 227 -19.49 7.41 -8.94
C VAL A 227 -18.97 8.72 -9.53
N GLU A 228 -18.10 9.38 -8.77
CA GLU A 228 -17.39 10.60 -9.16
C GLU A 228 -15.95 10.28 -9.53
N HIS A 229 -15.26 11.26 -10.12
CA HIS A 229 -13.91 11.12 -10.60
C HIS A 229 -13.03 12.29 -10.12
N MET A 230 -11.86 11.97 -9.58
CA MET A 230 -10.78 12.90 -9.27
C MET A 230 -9.61 12.59 -10.21
N PRO A 231 -9.25 13.49 -11.14
CA PRO A 231 -8.16 13.26 -12.08
C PRO A 231 -6.80 13.17 -11.37
N ALA A 232 -5.88 12.38 -11.95
CA ALA A 232 -4.51 12.32 -11.46
C ALA A 232 -3.79 13.66 -11.70
N PHE A 233 -2.77 13.94 -10.87
CA PHE A 233 -1.87 15.05 -11.13
C PHE A 233 -0.94 14.70 -12.30
N PRO A 234 -0.90 15.50 -13.38
CA PRO A 234 0.00 15.26 -14.49
C PRO A 234 1.46 15.51 -14.07
N VAL A 235 2.31 14.50 -14.25
CA VAL A 235 3.74 14.54 -13.94
C VAL A 235 4.52 13.76 -15.00
N PRO A 236 5.81 14.07 -15.25
CA PRO A 236 6.68 13.20 -16.03
C PRO A 236 6.93 11.89 -15.25
N VAL A 237 6.45 10.78 -15.80
CA VAL A 237 6.56 9.47 -15.14
C VAL A 237 7.93 8.86 -15.40
N VAL A 238 8.62 8.45 -14.35
CA VAL A 238 9.91 7.75 -14.37
C VAL A 238 9.76 6.30 -13.91
N ASP A 239 8.96 6.08 -12.84
CA ASP A 239 8.74 4.75 -12.24
C ASP A 239 7.46 4.73 -11.41
N THR A 240 6.54 3.81 -11.73
CA THR A 240 5.26 3.66 -11.02
C THR A 240 5.27 2.59 -9.92
N LEU A 241 6.41 1.94 -9.66
CA LEU A 241 6.54 0.90 -8.63
C LEU A 241 6.23 1.50 -7.24
N ALA A 242 5.41 0.82 -6.45
CA ALA A 242 4.95 1.22 -5.11
C ALA A 242 4.08 2.51 -5.05
N ALA A 243 3.66 3.07 -6.20
CA ALA A 243 2.83 4.29 -6.18
C ALA A 243 1.48 4.09 -5.47
N GLY A 244 0.86 2.91 -5.61
CA GLY A 244 -0.36 2.52 -4.89
C GLY A 244 -0.15 2.43 -3.38
N ASP A 245 0.92 1.76 -2.96
CA ASP A 245 1.25 1.58 -1.54
C ASP A 245 1.49 2.93 -0.86
N ILE A 246 2.20 3.84 -1.55
CA ILE A 246 2.46 5.21 -1.07
C ILE A 246 1.18 6.03 -1.04
N TRP A 247 0.27 5.84 -2.01
CA TRP A 247 -1.05 6.44 -1.98
C TRP A 247 -1.82 6.02 -0.73
N HIS A 248 -1.87 4.71 -0.42
CA HIS A 248 -2.58 4.18 0.75
C HIS A 248 -1.97 4.65 2.07
N GLY A 249 -0.64 4.65 2.18
CA GLY A 249 0.05 5.21 3.35
C GLY A 249 -0.25 6.69 3.58
N ALA A 250 -0.20 7.49 2.52
CA ALA A 250 -0.50 8.92 2.59
C ALA A 250 -1.98 9.20 2.89
N PHE A 251 -2.89 8.40 2.32
CA PHE A 251 -4.32 8.46 2.62
C PHE A 251 -4.58 8.16 4.11
N ALA A 252 -3.98 7.08 4.62
CA ALA A 252 -4.13 6.66 6.01
C ALA A 252 -3.64 7.74 7.00
N VAL A 253 -2.51 8.40 6.72
CA VAL A 253 -2.02 9.51 7.55
C VAL A 253 -3.04 10.62 7.62
N ARG A 254 -3.62 11.06 6.49
CA ARG A 254 -4.60 12.15 6.50
C ARG A 254 -5.91 11.77 7.16
N VAL A 255 -6.36 10.52 7.00
CA VAL A 255 -7.55 9.99 7.72
C VAL A 255 -7.28 9.96 9.23
N ALA A 256 -6.11 9.49 9.67
CA ALA A 256 -5.72 9.49 11.07
C ALA A 256 -5.65 10.91 11.68
N GLU A 257 -5.34 11.94 10.88
CA GLU A 257 -5.38 13.35 11.26
C GLU A 257 -6.80 13.92 11.28
N GLY A 258 -7.83 13.13 10.97
CA GLY A 258 -9.24 13.55 10.95
C GLY A 258 -9.66 14.31 9.69
N ALA A 259 -8.88 14.23 8.61
CA ALA A 259 -9.25 14.84 7.35
C ALA A 259 -10.44 14.11 6.70
N ASP A 260 -11.28 14.86 5.98
CA ASP A 260 -12.27 14.27 5.08
C ASP A 260 -11.60 13.37 4.03
N ALA A 261 -12.29 12.30 3.64
CA ALA A 261 -11.74 11.28 2.74
C ALA A 261 -11.31 11.85 1.37
N LEU A 262 -11.99 12.86 0.84
CA LEU A 262 -11.60 13.49 -0.44
C LEU A 262 -10.36 14.37 -0.28
N VAL A 263 -10.23 15.06 0.85
CA VAL A 263 -9.01 15.81 1.20
C VAL A 263 -7.84 14.85 1.37
N ALA A 264 -8.05 13.74 2.06
CA ALA A 264 -7.06 12.68 2.22
C ALA A 264 -6.66 12.07 0.86
N ALA A 265 -7.62 11.74 0.00
CA ALA A 265 -7.39 11.18 -1.32
C ALA A 265 -6.61 12.14 -2.25
N ARG A 266 -6.92 13.44 -2.21
CA ARG A 266 -6.17 14.45 -2.98
C ARG A 266 -4.71 14.54 -2.54
N PHE A 267 -4.47 14.53 -1.22
CA PHE A 267 -3.11 14.51 -0.66
C PHE A 267 -2.36 13.24 -1.06
N ALA A 268 -3.01 12.08 -0.95
CA ALA A 268 -2.46 10.79 -1.35
C ALA A 268 -2.13 10.73 -2.85
N SER A 269 -3.00 11.29 -3.70
CA SER A 269 -2.76 11.38 -5.15
C SER A 269 -1.55 12.27 -5.48
N ALA A 270 -1.32 13.34 -4.72
CA ALA A 270 -0.14 14.17 -4.86
C ALA A 270 1.15 13.43 -4.43
N ALA A 271 1.10 12.68 -3.32
CA ALA A 271 2.23 11.87 -2.86
C ALA A 271 2.59 10.77 -3.89
N ALA A 272 1.60 10.06 -4.42
CA ALA A 272 1.80 9.06 -5.46
C ALA A 272 2.34 9.67 -6.76
N ALA A 273 1.85 10.84 -7.18
CA ALA A 273 2.34 11.55 -8.36
C ALA A 273 3.82 11.94 -8.19
N LEU A 274 4.20 12.51 -7.04
CA LEU A 274 5.60 12.84 -6.74
C LEU A 274 6.50 11.60 -6.75
N LYS A 275 6.05 10.48 -6.16
CA LYS A 275 6.77 9.21 -6.24
C LYS A 275 7.01 8.79 -7.69
N CYS A 276 6.03 8.91 -8.55
CA CYS A 276 6.16 8.50 -9.96
C CYS A 276 7.23 9.28 -10.73
N THR A 277 7.66 10.44 -10.26
CA THR A 277 8.76 11.23 -10.86
C THR A 277 10.17 10.70 -10.51
N ARG A 278 10.28 9.67 -9.65
CA ARG A 278 11.55 9.18 -9.08
C ARG A 278 11.67 7.68 -9.28
N PHE A 279 12.87 7.22 -9.66
CA PHE A 279 13.20 5.79 -9.77
C PHE A 279 13.46 5.16 -8.40
N GLY A 280 13.21 3.84 -8.27
CA GLY A 280 13.62 3.04 -7.11
C GLY A 280 12.47 2.63 -6.19
N GLY A 281 11.25 2.51 -6.71
CA GLY A 281 10.11 2.05 -5.92
C GLY A 281 9.84 2.97 -4.73
N ARG A 282 9.78 2.41 -3.53
CA ARG A 282 9.53 3.15 -2.29
C ARG A 282 10.57 4.24 -1.97
N ASP A 283 11.80 4.11 -2.49
CA ASP A 283 12.85 5.11 -2.26
C ASP A 283 12.47 6.48 -2.82
N GLY A 284 11.57 6.50 -3.83
CA GLY A 284 10.96 7.70 -4.38
C GLY A 284 9.83 8.31 -3.54
N ALA A 285 9.41 7.69 -2.42
CA ALA A 285 8.33 8.21 -1.57
C ALA A 285 8.68 9.62 -1.04
N PRO A 286 7.78 10.61 -1.19
CA PRO A 286 8.04 11.98 -0.78
C PRO A 286 7.94 12.15 0.74
N ARG A 287 8.53 13.25 1.22
CA ARG A 287 8.27 13.77 2.57
C ARG A 287 7.07 14.72 2.56
N ARG A 288 6.51 14.99 3.74
CA ARG A 288 5.30 15.83 3.89
C ARG A 288 5.46 17.21 3.23
N GLU A 289 6.58 17.86 3.48
CA GLU A 289 6.82 19.23 2.96
C GLU A 289 6.82 19.28 1.43
N GLU A 290 7.29 18.19 0.79
CA GLU A 290 7.31 18.07 -0.67
C GLU A 290 5.88 17.95 -1.21
N VAL A 291 5.03 17.12 -0.56
CA VAL A 291 3.63 16.95 -0.97
C VAL A 291 2.85 18.25 -0.79
N GLU A 292 3.05 18.92 0.33
CA GLU A 292 2.40 20.21 0.61
C GLU A 292 2.84 21.31 -0.35
N ALA A 293 4.14 21.38 -0.68
CA ALA A 293 4.66 22.31 -1.68
C ALA A 293 4.04 22.05 -3.06
N PHE A 294 4.03 20.79 -3.48
CA PHE A 294 3.43 20.37 -4.73
C PHE A 294 1.94 20.73 -4.85
N LEU A 295 1.18 20.58 -3.77
CA LEU A 295 -0.23 20.96 -3.73
C LEU A 295 -0.42 22.48 -3.76
N ARG A 296 0.43 23.25 -3.04
CA ARG A 296 0.37 24.73 -3.08
C ARG A 296 0.59 25.27 -4.47
N GLU A 297 1.60 24.79 -5.19
CA GLU A 297 1.90 25.21 -6.56
C GLU A 297 0.73 24.95 -7.52
N ARG A 298 0.03 23.82 -7.36
CA ARG A 298 -1.10 23.43 -8.23
C ARG A 298 -2.46 24.03 -7.83
N ASN A 299 -2.58 24.60 -6.65
CA ASN A 299 -3.75 25.37 -6.25
C ASN A 299 -3.62 26.86 -6.65
N ALA A 300 -2.40 27.31 -6.98
CA ALA A 300 -2.12 28.68 -7.42
C ALA A 300 -2.18 28.83 -8.95
N ALA A 301 -2.21 27.74 -9.71
CA ALA A 301 -2.34 27.69 -11.16
C ALA A 301 -3.79 27.41 -11.58
#